data_e658bf1d41b7a9ea38e63066cf718d59
#
_entry.id   e658bf1d41b7a9ea38e63066cf718d59
#
_cell.length_a   1.000
_cell.length_b   1.000
_cell.length_c   1.000
_cell.angle_alpha   90.00
_cell.angle_beta   90.00
_cell.angle_gamma   90.00
#
_symmetry.space_group_name_H-M   'P 1'
#
loop_
_entity.id
_entity.type
_entity.pdbx_description
1 polymer ?
#
loop_
_entity_poly.entity_id
_entity_poly.type
_entity_poly.pdbx_seq_one_letter_code
_entity_poly.pdbx_strand_id
1 'polypeptide(L)'
;ITYRATDSRAVQSRVQKRIDADTARHEAESVAAAEKKEAADNAAAEQARQAKCDRSRARLESYLQSRRLYRTDENGERVYLDEAQRQEARQKAEEQISEFCS
;
A
#
# COMPACT_ATOMS: atom_id res chain seq x y z
N ILE A 1 -23.95 -56.02 -36.56
CA ILE A 1 -23.55 -54.66 -36.13
C ILE A 1 -22.34 -54.80 -35.22
N THR A 2 -21.22 -54.30 -35.69
CA THR A 2 -20.00 -54.29 -34.90
C THR A 2 -20.00 -53.12 -33.95
N TYR A 3 -20.11 -53.41 -32.70
CA TYR A 3 -20.01 -52.38 -31.66
C TYR A 3 -18.52 -52.12 -31.36
N ARG A 4 -18.08 -50.88 -31.57
CA ARG A 4 -16.72 -50.50 -31.30
C ARG A 4 -16.64 -49.98 -29.85
N ALA A 5 -15.98 -50.74 -29.00
CA ALA A 5 -15.77 -50.26 -27.64
C ALA A 5 -14.85 -49.06 -27.63
N THR A 6 -15.23 -48.02 -26.88
CA THR A 6 -14.42 -46.84 -26.68
C THR A 6 -13.15 -47.23 -25.89
N ASP A 7 -11.99 -46.83 -26.39
CA ASP A 7 -10.72 -47.07 -25.68
C ASP A 7 -10.71 -46.24 -24.40
N SER A 8 -10.83 -46.91 -23.27
CA SER A 8 -10.88 -46.26 -21.94
C SER A 8 -9.59 -45.52 -21.59
N ARG A 9 -8.43 -45.98 -22.13
CA ARG A 9 -7.15 -45.30 -21.92
C ARG A 9 -7.11 -43.95 -22.65
N ALA A 10 -7.63 -43.93 -23.91
CA ALA A 10 -7.72 -42.69 -24.65
C ALA A 10 -8.63 -41.68 -24.00
N VAL A 11 -9.78 -42.15 -23.49
CA VAL A 11 -10.71 -41.28 -22.76
C VAL A 11 -10.09 -40.76 -21.48
N GLN A 12 -9.45 -41.60 -20.67
CA GLN A 12 -8.77 -41.18 -19.46
C GLN A 12 -7.65 -40.19 -19.75
N SER A 13 -6.88 -40.40 -20.81
CA SER A 13 -5.83 -39.46 -21.19
C SER A 13 -6.38 -38.09 -21.57
N ARG A 14 -7.51 -38.04 -22.29
CA ARG A 14 -8.17 -36.76 -22.64
C ARG A 14 -8.72 -36.05 -21.42
N VAL A 15 -9.34 -36.80 -20.53
CA VAL A 15 -9.88 -36.25 -19.26
C VAL A 15 -8.74 -35.70 -18.42
N GLN A 16 -7.66 -36.44 -18.29
CA GLN A 16 -6.50 -35.99 -17.51
C GLN A 16 -5.87 -34.73 -18.08
N LYS A 17 -5.72 -34.65 -19.39
CA LYS A 17 -5.19 -33.45 -20.08
C LYS A 17 -6.10 -32.24 -19.83
N ARG A 18 -7.43 -32.47 -19.83
CA ARG A 18 -8.39 -31.38 -19.55
C ARG A 18 -8.29 -30.92 -18.12
N ILE A 19 -8.19 -31.83 -17.16
CA ILE A 19 -8.03 -31.52 -15.73
C ILE A 19 -6.74 -30.75 -15.53
N ASP A 20 -5.63 -31.20 -16.13
CA ASP A 20 -4.34 -30.53 -16.03
C ASP A 20 -4.39 -29.11 -16.61
N ALA A 21 -5.04 -28.93 -17.76
CA ALA A 21 -5.21 -27.63 -18.38
C ALA A 21 -6.07 -26.69 -17.53
N ASP A 22 -7.15 -27.21 -16.95
CA ASP A 22 -8.03 -26.43 -16.06
C ASP A 22 -7.31 -26.05 -14.77
N THR A 23 -6.53 -26.97 -14.19
CA THR A 23 -5.73 -26.69 -12.99
C THR A 23 -4.68 -25.62 -13.28
N ALA A 24 -3.96 -25.75 -14.40
CA ALA A 24 -2.96 -24.75 -14.80
C ALA A 24 -3.58 -23.36 -15.01
N ARG A 25 -4.76 -23.31 -15.60
CA ARG A 25 -5.49 -22.05 -15.80
C ARG A 25 -5.92 -21.43 -14.48
N HIS A 26 -6.47 -22.22 -13.57
CA HIS A 26 -6.86 -21.75 -12.25
C HIS A 26 -5.67 -21.25 -11.44
N GLU A 27 -4.54 -21.94 -11.51
CA GLU A 27 -3.30 -21.51 -10.86
C GLU A 27 -2.81 -20.18 -11.46
N ALA A 28 -2.82 -20.05 -12.78
CA ALA A 28 -2.42 -18.83 -13.46
C ALA A 28 -3.35 -17.65 -13.11
N GLU A 29 -4.66 -17.86 -13.05
CA GLU A 29 -5.63 -16.85 -12.63
C GLU A 29 -5.41 -16.44 -11.18
N SER A 30 -5.14 -17.39 -10.30
CA SER A 30 -4.86 -17.15 -8.89
C SER A 30 -3.59 -16.31 -8.71
N VAL A 31 -2.52 -16.64 -9.42
CA VAL A 31 -1.27 -15.88 -9.40
C VAL A 31 -1.48 -14.47 -9.95
N ALA A 32 -2.20 -14.33 -11.07
CA ALA A 32 -2.51 -13.02 -11.65
C ALA A 32 -3.34 -12.16 -10.71
N ALA A 33 -4.32 -12.74 -10.02
CA ALA A 33 -5.13 -12.03 -9.03
C ALA A 33 -4.29 -11.58 -7.83
N ALA A 34 -3.37 -12.43 -7.35
CA ALA A 34 -2.47 -12.10 -6.25
C ALA A 34 -1.50 -10.97 -6.63
N GLU A 35 -0.94 -11.02 -7.84
CA GLU A 35 -0.05 -9.97 -8.35
C GLU A 35 -0.77 -8.63 -8.51
N LYS A 36 -2.01 -8.67 -9.01
CA LYS A 36 -2.84 -7.48 -9.15
C LYS A 36 -3.16 -6.85 -7.78
N LYS A 37 -3.49 -7.68 -6.79
CA LYS A 37 -3.75 -7.23 -5.43
C LYS A 37 -2.50 -6.63 -4.82
N GLU A 38 -1.36 -7.27 -4.96
CA GLU A 38 -0.08 -6.77 -4.46
C GLU A 38 0.26 -5.42 -5.08
N ALA A 39 0.10 -5.28 -6.40
CA ALA A 39 0.33 -4.02 -7.10
C ALA A 39 -0.60 -2.92 -6.60
N ALA A 40 -1.88 -3.23 -6.34
CA ALA A 40 -2.84 -2.28 -5.79
C ALA A 40 -2.48 -1.88 -4.35
N ASP A 41 -2.09 -2.84 -3.52
CA ASP A 41 -1.67 -2.59 -2.14
C ASP A 41 -0.39 -1.74 -2.10
N ASN A 42 0.56 -2.01 -2.99
CA ASN A 42 1.80 -1.23 -3.10
C ASN A 42 1.52 0.20 -3.57
N ALA A 43 0.61 0.38 -4.53
CA ALA A 43 0.21 1.70 -5.00
C ALA A 43 -0.47 2.51 -3.89
N ALA A 44 -1.36 1.88 -3.12
CA ALA A 44 -2.03 2.51 -1.99
C ALA A 44 -1.04 2.92 -0.89
N ALA A 45 -0.07 2.04 -0.57
CA ALA A 45 0.98 2.32 0.41
C ALA A 45 1.86 3.49 -0.05
N GLU A 46 2.22 3.55 -1.33
CA GLU A 46 3.01 4.64 -1.90
C GLU A 46 2.26 5.97 -1.87
N GLN A 47 0.96 5.97 -2.19
CA GLN A 47 0.12 7.17 -2.09
C GLN A 47 0.02 7.65 -0.64
N ALA A 48 -0.14 6.74 0.32
CA ALA A 48 -0.19 7.07 1.74
C ALA A 48 1.13 7.68 2.21
N ARG A 49 2.26 7.11 1.78
CA ARG A 49 3.60 7.63 2.08
C ARG A 49 3.79 9.03 1.50
N GLN A 50 3.40 9.23 0.25
CA GLN A 50 3.49 10.54 -0.42
C GLN A 50 2.64 11.58 0.29
N ALA A 51 1.43 11.22 0.72
CA ALA A 51 0.56 12.12 1.48
C ALA A 51 1.18 12.53 2.82
N LYS A 52 1.83 11.60 3.52
CA LYS A 52 2.55 11.88 4.77
C LYS A 52 3.76 12.79 4.52
N CYS A 53 4.49 12.55 3.43
CA CYS A 53 5.60 13.40 3.01
C CYS A 53 5.12 14.84 2.76
N ASP A 54 4.06 15.00 1.98
CA ASP A 54 3.51 16.31 1.64
C ASP A 54 3.02 17.06 2.88
N ARG A 55 2.35 16.36 3.80
CA ARG A 55 1.89 16.95 5.07
C ARG A 55 3.06 17.38 5.94
N SER A 56 4.12 16.58 6.00
CA SER A 56 5.31 16.90 6.79
C SER A 56 6.02 18.13 6.24
N ARG A 57 6.13 18.24 4.92
CA ARG A 57 6.70 19.43 4.25
C ARG A 57 5.86 20.69 4.50
N ALA A 58 4.55 20.57 4.39
CA ALA A 58 3.63 21.67 4.66
C ALA A 58 3.72 22.13 6.12
N ARG A 59 3.84 21.18 7.04
CA ARG A 59 4.00 21.47 8.47
C ARG A 59 5.30 22.22 8.74
N LEU A 60 6.42 21.76 8.18
CA LEU A 60 7.70 22.44 8.34
C LEU A 60 7.65 23.85 7.75
N GLU A 61 7.10 24.02 6.56
CA GLU A 61 6.94 25.32 5.92
C GLU A 61 6.12 26.26 6.78
N SER A 62 5.01 25.79 7.34
CA SER A 62 4.18 26.52 8.28
C SER A 62 4.97 26.97 9.52
N TYR A 63 5.80 26.09 10.08
CA TYR A 63 6.64 26.43 11.23
C TYR A 63 7.69 27.49 10.92
N LEU A 64 8.26 27.44 9.71
CA LEU A 64 9.27 28.41 9.28
C LEU A 64 8.67 29.79 8.98
N GLN A 65 7.43 29.85 8.50
CA GLN A 65 6.75 31.09 8.17
C GLN A 65 6.07 31.76 9.38
N SER A 66 5.69 30.98 10.37
CA SER A 66 4.98 31.49 11.54
C SER A 66 5.95 32.03 12.59
N ARG A 67 5.71 33.24 13.05
CA ARG A 67 6.47 33.85 14.16
C ARG A 67 6.11 33.25 15.50
N ARG A 68 4.87 32.77 15.63
CA ARG A 68 4.35 32.14 16.85
C ARG A 68 3.74 30.81 16.48
N LEU A 69 4.12 29.78 17.22
CA LEU A 69 3.51 28.46 17.15
C LEU A 69 2.70 28.22 18.42
N TYR A 70 1.56 27.57 18.28
CA TYR A 70 0.74 27.19 19.39
C TYR A 70 0.25 25.75 19.23
N ARG A 71 -0.09 25.15 20.34
CA ARG A 71 -0.85 23.90 20.40
C ARG A 71 -2.17 24.19 21.11
N THR A 72 -3.16 23.36 20.87
CA THR A 72 -4.45 23.43 21.56
C THR A 72 -4.40 22.51 22.76
N ASP A 73 -4.73 23.02 23.95
CA ASP A 73 -4.81 22.22 25.15
C ASP A 73 -6.13 21.44 25.24
N GLU A 74 -6.32 20.68 26.34
CA GLU A 74 -7.53 19.88 26.56
C GLU A 74 -8.81 20.70 26.61
N ASN A 75 -8.72 21.96 26.98
CA ASN A 75 -9.85 22.89 27.08
C ASN A 75 -10.11 23.68 25.79
N GLY A 76 -9.35 23.40 24.73
CA GLY A 76 -9.46 24.11 23.46
C GLY A 76 -8.75 25.46 23.44
N GLU A 77 -8.00 25.80 24.47
CA GLU A 77 -7.24 27.06 24.53
C GLU A 77 -5.90 26.93 23.83
N ARG A 78 -5.43 28.04 23.24
CA ARG A 78 -4.14 28.08 22.58
C ARG A 78 -3.02 28.26 23.58
N VAL A 79 -2.05 27.35 23.55
CA VAL A 79 -0.83 27.42 24.33
C VAL A 79 0.34 27.70 23.39
N TYR A 80 0.96 28.86 23.53
CA TYR A 80 2.09 29.24 22.68
C TYR A 80 3.35 28.51 23.09
N LEU A 81 4.09 28.04 22.09
CA LEU A 81 5.35 27.33 22.30
C LEU A 81 6.50 28.32 22.52
N ASP A 82 7.40 27.98 23.42
CA ASP A 82 8.65 28.73 23.60
C ASP A 82 9.67 28.37 22.50
N GLU A 83 10.83 29.01 22.52
CA GLU A 83 11.89 28.81 21.54
C GLU A 83 12.35 27.35 21.46
N ALA A 84 12.58 26.72 22.60
CA ALA A 84 13.02 25.33 22.68
C ALA A 84 11.97 24.38 22.11
N GLN A 85 10.70 24.61 22.43
CA GLN A 85 9.57 23.82 21.92
C GLN A 85 9.38 24.01 20.42
N ARG A 86 9.60 25.22 19.89
CA ARG A 86 9.54 25.49 18.44
C ARG A 86 10.65 24.78 17.70
N GLN A 87 11.86 24.78 18.23
CA GLN A 87 12.99 24.05 17.64
C GLN A 87 12.74 22.54 17.63
N GLU A 88 12.20 22.02 18.74
CA GLU A 88 11.83 20.60 18.82
C GLU A 88 10.76 20.24 17.78
N ALA A 89 9.74 21.08 17.62
CA ALA A 89 8.69 20.87 16.60
C ALA A 89 9.25 20.86 15.19
N ARG A 90 10.17 21.78 14.87
CA ARG A 90 10.86 21.83 13.57
C ARG A 90 11.70 20.58 13.35
N GLN A 91 12.45 20.17 14.36
CA GLN A 91 13.28 18.99 14.29
C GLN A 91 12.45 17.72 14.02
N LYS A 92 11.32 17.57 14.71
CA LYS A 92 10.40 16.46 14.47
C LYS A 92 9.83 16.47 13.05
N ALA A 93 9.48 17.64 12.53
CA ALA A 93 9.01 17.80 11.17
C ALA A 93 10.09 17.40 10.14
N GLU A 94 11.33 17.81 10.36
CA GLU A 94 12.47 17.43 9.53
C GLU A 94 12.73 15.92 9.56
N GLU A 95 12.64 15.30 10.71
CA GLU A 95 12.75 13.84 10.87
C GLU A 95 11.65 13.11 10.11
N GLN A 96 10.42 13.58 10.16
CA GLN A 96 9.30 13.02 9.41
C GLN A 96 9.48 13.15 7.90
N ILE A 97 10.00 14.29 7.44
CA ILE A 97 10.34 14.48 6.02
C ILE A 97 11.40 13.47 5.59
N SER A 98 12.44 13.29 6.40
CA SER A 98 13.49 12.32 6.15
C SER A 98 12.94 10.90 6.07
N GLU A 99 11.99 10.56 6.93
CA GLU A 99 11.36 9.24 6.99
C GLU A 99 10.42 8.98 5.81
N PHE A 100 9.54 9.94 5.49
CA PHE A 100 8.46 9.72 4.51
C PHE A 100 8.80 10.18 3.09
N CYS A 101 9.76 11.06 2.91
CA CYS A 101 10.11 11.64 1.62
C CYS A 101 11.30 10.98 0.92
N SER A 102 11.83 9.93 1.49
CA SER A 102 12.97 9.21 0.91
C SER A 102 12.58 8.22 -0.18
#